data_59873133f8ecb258d536bc4d92ff51d7
#
_entry.id   59873133f8ecb258d536bc4d92ff51d7
#
_cell.length_a   1.000
_cell.length_b   1.000
_cell.length_c   1.000
_cell.angle_alpha   90.00
_cell.angle_beta   90.00
_cell.angle_gamma   90.00
#
_symmetry.space_group_name_H-M   'P 1'
#
loop_
_entity.id
_entity.type
_entity.pdbx_description
1 polymer ?
#
loop_
_entity_poly.entity_id
_entity_poly.type
_entity_poly.pdbx_seq_one_letter_code
_entity_poly.pdbx_strand_id
1 'polypeptide(L)'
;MNVPHPTRRRALATLGGAAAIAAAPAFLRTVNAQGLVKLSYQCGWLAQAEQGGLYQALATGIYREHGLDVEIRPGGPQVNVMQLFLAGQSDFAEADSFRGFAFAQEKLPAVAVAAFFQKDPRVLMSHPGVGNDSLEALKGKPLLVATAGRQTYWLWLKTRFGFTDEQLRAYTFSLAPFLVDKQVSTQGFLTSEPFAARKAGVDPVIHVLADKGFDNYQNVVVTSPKMVREKPEIVQKFVTATAKGWASYLHADPAPANALIRAANPAMGEDLIAYAIGAMNKYGVVETADTQATMIGAMTHQRWKGFYDTMVAAGAQPAGTEIRNGYTLQFVGKPA
;
A
#
# COMPACT_ATOMS: atom_id res chain seq x y z
N MET A 1 -41.12 54.70 -57.10
CA MET A 1 -42.16 54.36 -58.07
C MET A 1 -42.44 52.90 -58.06
N ASN A 2 -43.64 52.58 -57.71
CA ASN A 2 -44.43 51.36 -57.99
C ASN A 2 -43.90 49.97 -57.79
N VAL A 3 -44.43 49.35 -56.75
CA VAL A 3 -44.91 47.98 -56.62
C VAL A 3 -45.84 47.62 -57.79
N PRO A 4 -46.01 46.34 -58.25
CA PRO A 4 -46.80 45.37 -57.46
C PRO A 4 -46.45 43.87 -57.58
N HIS A 5 -46.85 43.08 -56.58
CA HIS A 5 -47.29 41.66 -56.61
C HIS A 5 -48.41 41.47 -57.67
N PRO A 6 -48.88 40.20 -58.03
CA PRO A 6 -48.98 38.97 -57.21
C PRO A 6 -49.01 37.63 -58.00
N THR A 7 -49.22 36.54 -57.25
CA THR A 7 -50.15 35.38 -57.37
C THR A 7 -49.61 34.08 -57.88
N ARG A 8 -49.63 33.13 -56.92
CA ARG A 8 -50.48 31.92 -56.76
C ARG A 8 -50.33 30.76 -57.76
N ARG A 9 -50.02 29.64 -57.14
CA ARG A 9 -50.72 28.34 -57.23
C ARG A 9 -50.10 27.17 -58.04
N ARG A 10 -50.10 26.07 -57.28
CA ARG A 10 -50.31 24.65 -57.64
C ARG A 10 -49.05 23.87 -58.00
N ALA A 11 -48.72 22.84 -57.31
CA ALA A 11 -49.35 21.66 -56.69
C ALA A 11 -48.79 20.38 -57.33
N LEU A 12 -48.67 19.39 -56.49
CA LEU A 12 -48.55 17.92 -56.73
C LEU A 12 -47.13 17.37 -56.84
N ALA A 13 -46.71 16.69 -55.77
CA ALA A 13 -46.83 15.26 -55.47
C ALA A 13 -45.78 14.43 -56.19
N THR A 14 -44.92 13.75 -55.44
CA THR A 14 -45.06 12.34 -55.15
C THR A 14 -43.78 11.74 -54.54
N LEU A 15 -44.00 10.87 -53.57
CA LEU A 15 -43.23 9.67 -53.17
C LEU A 15 -41.78 9.89 -52.71
N GLY A 16 -41.41 9.67 -51.43
CA GLY A 16 -41.55 8.33 -50.80
C GLY A 16 -40.16 7.81 -50.55
N GLY A 17 -39.64 7.98 -49.34
CA GLY A 17 -38.39 7.46 -48.89
C GLY A 17 -38.31 7.59 -47.38
N ALA A 18 -38.99 6.71 -46.63
CA ALA A 18 -38.85 6.61 -45.20
C ALA A 18 -37.49 5.98 -44.86
N ALA A 19 -36.52 6.83 -44.51
CA ALA A 19 -35.31 6.38 -43.82
C ALA A 19 -35.64 6.20 -42.33
N ALA A 20 -35.85 4.97 -41.90
CA ALA A 20 -35.95 4.60 -40.51
C ALA A 20 -34.58 4.81 -39.87
N ILE A 21 -34.39 5.94 -39.15
CA ILE A 21 -33.29 6.13 -38.23
C ILE A 21 -33.60 5.27 -37.03
N ALA A 22 -32.94 4.09 -36.96
CA ALA A 22 -32.92 3.26 -35.77
C ALA A 22 -32.23 4.06 -34.65
N ALA A 23 -33.02 4.66 -33.76
CA ALA A 23 -32.55 5.24 -32.52
C ALA A 23 -32.06 4.08 -31.63
N ALA A 24 -30.75 3.86 -31.61
CA ALA A 24 -30.15 3.02 -30.58
C ALA A 24 -30.50 3.64 -29.21
N PRO A 25 -31.03 2.84 -28.26
CA PRO A 25 -31.26 3.35 -26.93
C PRO A 25 -29.90 3.72 -26.31
N ALA A 26 -29.63 5.02 -26.18
CA ALA A 26 -28.60 5.51 -25.30
C ALA A 26 -28.95 5.02 -23.90
N PHE A 27 -28.27 4.00 -23.44
CA PHE A 27 -28.24 3.65 -22.03
C PHE A 27 -27.63 4.82 -21.29
N LEU A 28 -28.45 5.80 -20.94
CA LEU A 28 -28.17 6.77 -19.91
C LEU A 28 -27.96 5.96 -18.63
N ARG A 29 -26.70 5.67 -18.30
CA ARG A 29 -26.35 5.27 -16.94
C ARG A 29 -26.86 6.42 -16.06
N THR A 30 -27.98 6.21 -15.40
CA THR A 30 -28.44 7.04 -14.30
C THR A 30 -27.34 7.00 -13.26
N VAL A 31 -26.49 8.04 -13.22
CA VAL A 31 -25.64 8.31 -12.07
C VAL A 31 -26.61 8.51 -10.92
N ASN A 32 -26.66 7.52 -10.02
CA ASN A 32 -27.44 7.62 -8.81
C ASN A 32 -27.04 8.92 -8.11
N ALA A 33 -28.01 9.79 -7.85
CA ALA A 33 -27.84 11.08 -7.17
C ALA A 33 -27.56 10.91 -5.64
N GLN A 34 -27.15 9.73 -5.18
CA GLN A 34 -26.59 9.53 -3.86
C GLN A 34 -25.19 10.13 -3.84
N GLY A 35 -25.00 11.19 -3.03
CA GLY A 35 -23.69 11.83 -2.88
C GLY A 35 -22.61 10.81 -2.49
N LEU A 36 -21.36 11.07 -2.93
CA LEU A 36 -20.22 10.22 -2.60
C LEU A 36 -20.03 10.11 -1.08
N VAL A 37 -19.72 8.92 -0.59
CA VAL A 37 -19.40 8.72 0.82
C VAL A 37 -17.98 9.24 1.07
N LYS A 38 -17.87 10.25 1.91
CA LYS A 38 -16.58 10.82 2.31
C LYS A 38 -15.87 9.90 3.29
N LEU A 39 -14.61 9.60 3.01
CA LEU A 39 -13.74 8.76 3.81
C LEU A 39 -12.35 9.36 3.89
N SER A 40 -11.65 9.09 4.99
CA SER A 40 -10.26 9.48 5.17
C SER A 40 -9.38 8.28 5.43
N TYR A 41 -8.17 8.28 4.82
CA TYR A 41 -7.14 7.28 5.00
C TYR A 41 -5.85 7.93 5.50
N GLN A 42 -5.34 7.47 6.66
CA GLN A 42 -4.09 7.93 7.23
C GLN A 42 -2.96 6.99 6.83
N CYS A 43 -2.03 7.45 5.99
CA CYS A 43 -0.82 6.71 5.60
C CYS A 43 0.18 6.62 6.76
N GLY A 44 0.99 5.55 6.73
CA GLY A 44 2.07 5.31 7.68
C GLY A 44 3.30 6.19 7.47
N TRP A 45 3.47 6.70 6.26
CA TRP A 45 4.65 7.44 5.86
C TRP A 45 4.30 8.60 4.90
N LEU A 46 5.33 9.34 4.48
CA LEU A 46 5.24 10.36 3.43
C LEU A 46 4.68 9.75 2.15
N ALA A 47 4.09 10.58 1.28
CA ALA A 47 3.62 10.13 -0.02
C ALA A 47 4.77 9.57 -0.85
N GLN A 48 4.67 8.29 -1.22
CA GLN A 48 5.69 7.54 -1.97
C GLN A 48 5.01 6.50 -2.88
N ALA A 49 5.80 5.82 -3.70
CA ALA A 49 5.31 4.73 -4.56
C ALA A 49 4.65 3.58 -3.77
N GLU A 50 5.03 3.41 -2.50
CA GLU A 50 4.48 2.44 -1.56
C GLU A 50 3.01 2.70 -1.18
N GLN A 51 2.48 3.88 -1.47
CA GLN A 51 1.06 4.22 -1.39
C GLN A 51 0.43 4.37 -2.79
N GLY A 52 1.15 3.94 -3.84
CA GLY A 52 0.80 4.16 -5.24
C GLY A 52 -0.61 3.68 -5.62
N GLY A 53 -1.04 2.52 -5.13
CA GLY A 53 -2.40 2.03 -5.39
C GLY A 53 -3.51 2.92 -4.85
N LEU A 54 -3.31 3.55 -3.67
CA LEU A 54 -4.24 4.52 -3.10
C LEU A 54 -4.32 5.78 -3.97
N TYR A 55 -3.16 6.35 -4.31
CA TYR A 55 -3.08 7.54 -5.16
C TYR A 55 -3.59 7.28 -6.58
N GLN A 56 -3.39 6.07 -7.12
CA GLN A 56 -3.91 5.69 -8.43
C GLN A 56 -5.44 5.59 -8.42
N ALA A 57 -6.01 4.94 -7.39
CA ALA A 57 -7.46 4.87 -7.25
C ALA A 57 -8.12 6.26 -7.09
N LEU A 58 -7.42 7.19 -6.43
CA LEU A 58 -7.85 8.57 -6.29
C LEU A 58 -7.75 9.32 -7.63
N ALA A 59 -6.57 9.31 -8.26
CA ALA A 59 -6.26 10.10 -9.45
C ALA A 59 -7.07 9.68 -10.68
N THR A 60 -7.32 8.37 -10.85
CA THR A 60 -8.07 7.82 -11.99
C THR A 60 -9.58 7.76 -11.77
N GLY A 61 -10.07 8.16 -10.59
CA GLY A 61 -11.49 8.16 -10.28
C GLY A 61 -12.06 6.80 -9.86
N ILE A 62 -11.25 5.76 -9.68
CA ILE A 62 -11.69 4.43 -9.26
C ILE A 62 -12.48 4.50 -7.94
N TYR A 63 -12.07 5.31 -6.96
CA TYR A 63 -12.86 5.50 -5.73
C TYR A 63 -14.24 6.07 -6.03
N ARG A 64 -14.35 7.07 -6.92
CA ARG A 64 -15.62 7.70 -7.29
C ARG A 64 -16.56 6.74 -8.01
N GLU A 65 -16.03 5.86 -8.85
CA GLU A 65 -16.79 4.79 -9.51
C GLU A 65 -17.41 3.82 -8.50
N HIS A 66 -16.78 3.67 -7.32
CA HIS A 66 -17.29 2.88 -6.21
C HIS A 66 -18.16 3.69 -5.23
N GLY A 67 -18.49 4.97 -5.57
CA GLY A 67 -19.31 5.82 -4.73
C GLY A 67 -18.58 6.43 -3.53
N LEU A 68 -17.24 6.50 -3.59
CA LEU A 68 -16.39 6.98 -2.49
C LEU A 68 -15.69 8.30 -2.87
N ASP A 69 -15.57 9.20 -1.89
CA ASP A 69 -14.73 10.40 -1.92
C ASP A 69 -13.65 10.24 -0.83
N VAL A 70 -12.45 9.86 -1.25
CA VAL A 70 -11.37 9.46 -0.33
C VAL A 70 -10.33 10.56 -0.20
N GLU A 71 -10.10 11.01 1.02
CA GLU A 71 -8.98 11.88 1.39
C GLU A 71 -7.79 11.02 1.85
N ILE A 72 -6.65 11.10 1.16
CA ILE A 72 -5.40 10.46 1.56
C ILE A 72 -4.56 11.46 2.34
N ARG A 73 -4.23 11.12 3.59
CA ARG A 73 -3.41 11.93 4.50
C ARG A 73 -2.03 11.31 4.62
N PRO A 74 -0.98 11.94 4.12
CA PRO A 74 0.39 11.46 4.30
C PRO A 74 0.75 11.37 5.79
N GLY A 75 1.59 10.39 6.12
CA GLY A 75 2.22 10.25 7.42
C GLY A 75 3.60 10.90 7.45
N GLY A 76 4.49 10.32 8.26
CA GLY A 76 5.88 10.77 8.37
C GLY A 76 6.53 10.33 9.67
N PRO A 77 7.83 10.66 9.88
CA PRO A 77 8.60 10.22 11.04
C PRO A 77 8.02 10.64 12.39
N GLN A 78 7.26 11.75 12.42
CA GLN A 78 6.68 12.32 13.64
C GLN A 78 5.17 12.03 13.78
N VAL A 79 4.57 11.30 12.82
CA VAL A 79 3.12 11.02 12.82
C VAL A 79 2.86 9.71 13.55
N ASN A 80 2.10 9.76 14.64
CA ASN A 80 1.60 8.56 15.29
C ASN A 80 0.25 8.16 14.69
N VAL A 81 0.31 7.36 13.63
CA VAL A 81 -0.86 6.94 12.84
C VAL A 81 -1.94 6.31 13.69
N MET A 82 -1.56 5.40 14.60
CA MET A 82 -2.54 4.70 15.42
C MET A 82 -3.20 5.60 16.46
N GLN A 83 -2.48 6.58 16.99
CA GLN A 83 -3.06 7.58 17.89
C GLN A 83 -4.13 8.41 17.18
N LEU A 84 -3.83 8.88 15.95
CA LEU A 84 -4.79 9.64 15.13
C LEU A 84 -6.03 8.81 14.80
N PHE A 85 -5.81 7.55 14.38
CA PHE A 85 -6.90 6.63 14.05
C PHE A 85 -7.78 6.33 15.28
N LEU A 86 -7.19 5.97 16.42
CA LEU A 86 -7.93 5.65 17.64
C LEU A 86 -8.66 6.87 18.22
N ALA A 87 -8.16 8.08 17.96
CA ALA A 87 -8.86 9.34 18.26
C ALA A 87 -10.00 9.67 17.27
N GLY A 88 -10.27 8.78 16.28
CA GLY A 88 -11.35 8.97 15.30
C GLY A 88 -11.06 10.04 14.24
N GLN A 89 -9.79 10.41 14.04
CA GLN A 89 -9.42 11.42 13.06
C GLN A 89 -9.31 10.86 11.63
N SER A 90 -9.36 9.54 11.45
CA SER A 90 -9.44 8.88 10.15
C SER A 90 -10.34 7.65 10.20
N ASP A 91 -10.98 7.33 9.07
CA ASP A 91 -11.86 6.17 8.93
C ASP A 91 -11.06 4.88 8.72
N PHE A 92 -9.95 5.02 8.00
CA PHE A 92 -8.99 3.96 7.74
C PHE A 92 -7.58 4.45 8.06
N ALA A 93 -6.68 3.49 8.34
CA ALA A 93 -5.27 3.80 8.56
C ALA A 93 -4.38 2.67 8.06
N GLU A 94 -3.10 3.00 7.84
CA GLU A 94 -2.06 2.03 7.50
C GLU A 94 -1.45 1.42 8.77
N ALA A 95 -1.26 0.11 8.75
CA ALA A 95 -0.59 -0.66 9.78
C ALA A 95 0.28 -1.78 9.17
N ASP A 96 0.70 -2.72 9.99
CA ASP A 96 1.28 -4.00 9.62
C ASP A 96 0.69 -5.13 10.47
N SER A 97 1.00 -6.39 10.16
CA SER A 97 0.45 -7.50 10.94
C SER A 97 0.99 -7.57 12.36
N PHE A 98 2.18 -7.05 12.63
CA PHE A 98 2.70 -6.96 13.99
C PHE A 98 1.82 -6.06 14.88
N ARG A 99 1.36 -4.90 14.34
CA ARG A 99 0.38 -4.04 15.02
C ARG A 99 -0.98 -4.70 15.14
N GLY A 100 -1.37 -5.52 14.16
CA GLY A 100 -2.60 -6.33 14.24
C GLY A 100 -2.63 -7.24 15.49
N PHE A 101 -1.48 -7.77 15.93
CA PHE A 101 -1.39 -8.52 17.17
C PHE A 101 -1.64 -7.64 18.40
N ALA A 102 -1.09 -6.42 18.41
CA ALA A 102 -1.35 -5.46 19.49
C ALA A 102 -2.83 -5.08 19.59
N PHE A 103 -3.56 -4.98 18.45
CA PHE A 103 -5.00 -4.71 18.48
C PHE A 103 -5.76 -5.80 19.26
N ALA A 104 -5.41 -7.07 19.02
CA ALA A 104 -6.01 -8.19 19.72
C ALA A 104 -5.60 -8.24 21.21
N GLN A 105 -4.31 -8.08 21.50
CA GLN A 105 -3.73 -8.15 22.83
C GLN A 105 -4.25 -7.06 23.75
N GLU A 106 -4.24 -5.82 23.26
CA GLU A 106 -4.61 -4.62 24.04
C GLU A 106 -6.11 -4.29 23.91
N LYS A 107 -6.86 -5.13 23.16
CA LYS A 107 -8.30 -4.93 22.88
C LYS A 107 -8.61 -3.56 22.29
N LEU A 108 -7.72 -3.08 21.42
CA LEU A 108 -7.91 -1.79 20.76
C LEU A 108 -9.06 -1.86 19.75
N PRO A 109 -9.82 -0.77 19.57
CA PRO A 109 -10.94 -0.75 18.63
C PRO A 109 -10.45 -0.60 17.15
N ALA A 110 -9.58 -1.50 16.73
CA ALA A 110 -8.97 -1.56 15.40
C ALA A 110 -8.99 -3.00 14.87
N VAL A 111 -9.25 -3.17 13.59
CA VAL A 111 -9.24 -4.47 12.91
C VAL A 111 -8.66 -4.34 11.51
N ALA A 112 -7.75 -5.22 11.14
CA ALA A 112 -7.18 -5.30 9.80
C ALA A 112 -8.20 -5.91 8.84
N VAL A 113 -8.37 -5.30 7.67
CA VAL A 113 -9.39 -5.69 6.66
C VAL A 113 -8.79 -6.07 5.31
N ALA A 114 -7.54 -5.70 5.01
CA ALA A 114 -6.79 -6.09 3.82
C ALA A 114 -5.28 -5.89 4.06
N ALA A 115 -4.42 -6.59 3.30
CA ALA A 115 -2.97 -6.40 3.32
C ALA A 115 -2.44 -6.23 1.90
N PHE A 116 -2.06 -5.02 1.52
CA PHE A 116 -1.63 -4.74 0.15
C PHE A 116 -0.20 -5.14 -0.13
N PHE A 117 0.68 -5.18 0.89
CA PHE A 117 2.01 -5.76 0.72
C PHE A 117 2.02 -7.20 1.24
N GLN A 118 2.14 -8.10 0.28
CA GLN A 118 2.26 -9.53 0.54
C GLN A 118 3.66 -9.91 0.99
N LYS A 119 4.68 -9.20 0.55
CA LYS A 119 6.05 -9.38 1.02
C LYS A 119 6.49 -8.10 1.71
N ASP A 120 6.97 -8.22 2.95
CA ASP A 120 7.56 -7.08 3.66
C ASP A 120 8.82 -6.62 2.91
N PRO A 121 8.86 -5.37 2.43
CA PRO A 121 9.99 -4.86 1.66
C PRO A 121 11.21 -4.48 2.53
N ARG A 122 11.20 -4.77 3.83
CA ARG A 122 12.35 -4.50 4.70
C ARG A 122 13.55 -5.34 4.31
N VAL A 123 14.68 -4.67 4.26
CA VAL A 123 15.96 -5.27 3.97
C VAL A 123 17.00 -4.84 5.00
N LEU A 124 18.05 -5.65 5.13
CA LEU A 124 19.33 -5.15 5.57
C LEU A 124 20.23 -5.02 4.35
N MET A 125 20.99 -3.93 4.29
CA MET A 125 21.97 -3.69 3.24
C MET A 125 23.37 -3.72 3.82
N SER A 126 24.31 -4.31 3.07
CA SER A 126 25.71 -4.39 3.42
C SER A 126 26.60 -4.10 2.21
N HIS A 127 27.87 -3.76 2.45
CA HIS A 127 28.84 -3.63 1.38
C HIS A 127 29.31 -5.00 0.89
N PRO A 128 29.46 -5.20 -0.44
CA PRO A 128 29.97 -6.44 -1.00
C PRO A 128 31.48 -6.60 -0.74
N GLY A 129 31.95 -7.85 -0.69
CA GLY A 129 33.38 -8.17 -0.68
C GLY A 129 34.15 -7.80 0.59
N VAL A 130 33.45 -7.49 1.69
CA VAL A 130 34.06 -7.20 3.00
C VAL A 130 33.65 -8.20 4.07
N GLY A 131 33.18 -9.38 3.64
CA GLY A 131 32.71 -10.43 4.54
C GLY A 131 31.32 -10.16 5.14
N ASN A 132 30.48 -9.38 4.44
CA ASN A 132 29.12 -9.01 4.83
C ASN A 132 28.07 -9.55 3.82
N ASP A 133 28.42 -10.62 3.10
CA ASP A 133 27.66 -11.08 1.93
C ASP A 133 26.46 -11.98 2.29
N SER A 134 26.30 -12.33 3.56
CA SER A 134 25.12 -13.07 4.06
C SER A 134 24.57 -12.44 5.34
N LEU A 135 23.31 -12.73 5.67
CA LEU A 135 22.67 -12.21 6.88
C LEU A 135 23.39 -12.69 8.14
N GLU A 136 23.83 -13.96 8.13
CA GLU A 136 24.59 -14.59 9.20
C GLU A 136 25.96 -13.90 9.42
N ALA A 137 26.58 -13.43 8.35
CA ALA A 137 27.86 -12.74 8.38
C ALA A 137 27.80 -11.33 9.00
N LEU A 138 26.61 -10.77 9.16
CA LEU A 138 26.39 -9.48 9.81
C LEU A 138 26.42 -9.59 11.35
N LYS A 139 26.41 -10.81 11.91
CA LYS A 139 26.47 -11.01 13.36
C LYS A 139 27.71 -10.35 13.95
N GLY A 140 27.49 -9.55 15.02
CA GLY A 140 28.55 -8.85 15.74
C GLY A 140 29.07 -7.59 15.05
N LYS A 141 28.61 -7.27 13.82
CA LYS A 141 29.02 -6.07 13.08
C LYS A 141 28.02 -4.92 13.26
N PRO A 142 28.45 -3.66 13.16
CA PRO A 142 27.59 -2.50 13.35
C PRO A 142 26.41 -2.52 12.39
N LEU A 143 25.18 -2.36 12.92
CA LEU A 143 23.94 -2.33 12.15
C LEU A 143 23.06 -1.15 12.55
N LEU A 144 22.74 -0.30 11.56
CA LEU A 144 21.85 0.85 11.72
C LEU A 144 20.41 0.37 11.72
N VAL A 145 19.70 0.56 12.83
CA VAL A 145 18.28 0.15 13.01
C VAL A 145 17.50 1.32 13.62
N ALA A 146 16.37 1.69 12.99
CA ALA A 146 15.45 2.68 13.52
C ALA A 146 14.74 2.18 14.79
N THR A 147 14.29 3.10 15.63
CA THR A 147 13.66 2.77 16.91
C THR A 147 12.50 1.79 16.76
N ALA A 148 11.63 1.96 15.77
CA ALA A 148 10.51 1.05 15.53
C ALA A 148 10.98 -0.39 15.17
N GLY A 149 12.10 -0.53 14.47
CA GLY A 149 12.67 -1.83 14.12
C GLY A 149 13.20 -2.61 15.31
N ARG A 150 13.63 -1.91 16.38
CA ARG A 150 14.17 -2.53 17.60
C ARG A 150 13.15 -3.36 18.37
N GLN A 151 11.87 -3.03 18.25
CA GLN A 151 10.77 -3.71 18.92
C GLN A 151 10.13 -4.80 18.06
N THR A 152 10.57 -4.97 16.81
CA THR A 152 10.00 -5.91 15.86
C THR A 152 11.06 -6.86 15.30
N TYR A 153 11.54 -6.62 14.07
CA TYR A 153 12.46 -7.53 13.40
C TYR A 153 13.82 -7.67 14.09
N TRP A 154 14.23 -6.70 14.91
CA TRP A 154 15.47 -6.81 15.69
C TRP A 154 15.41 -7.97 16.69
N LEU A 155 14.30 -8.13 17.40
CA LEU A 155 14.10 -9.24 18.34
C LEU A 155 14.14 -10.58 17.60
N TRP A 156 13.54 -10.64 16.42
CA TRP A 156 13.62 -11.80 15.55
C TRP A 156 15.06 -12.08 15.07
N LEU A 157 15.82 -11.06 14.67
CA LEU A 157 17.23 -11.21 14.30
C LEU A 157 18.07 -11.73 15.46
N LYS A 158 17.84 -11.24 16.68
CA LYS A 158 18.53 -11.75 17.89
C LYS A 158 18.29 -13.25 18.08
N THR A 159 17.04 -13.66 18.03
CA THR A 159 16.66 -15.06 18.28
C THR A 159 17.09 -15.97 17.11
N ARG A 160 16.90 -15.53 15.88
CA ARG A 160 17.10 -16.37 14.69
C ARG A 160 18.55 -16.46 14.24
N PHE A 161 19.31 -15.37 14.37
CA PHE A 161 20.68 -15.23 13.84
C PHE A 161 21.71 -14.92 14.92
N GLY A 162 21.30 -14.80 16.19
CA GLY A 162 22.19 -14.54 17.31
C GLY A 162 22.82 -13.15 17.30
N PHE A 163 22.09 -12.14 16.78
CA PHE A 163 22.48 -10.74 16.85
C PHE A 163 22.43 -10.26 18.30
N THR A 164 23.22 -9.25 18.64
CA THR A 164 23.28 -8.71 20.00
C THR A 164 23.12 -7.18 20.00
N ASP A 165 22.70 -6.65 21.14
CA ASP A 165 22.44 -5.20 21.24
C ASP A 165 23.70 -4.33 21.11
N GLU A 166 24.90 -4.89 21.32
CA GLU A 166 26.19 -4.22 21.15
C GLU A 166 26.45 -3.77 19.71
N GLN A 167 25.85 -4.48 18.72
CA GLN A 167 25.99 -4.13 17.30
C GLN A 167 24.99 -3.05 16.85
N LEU A 168 23.96 -2.74 17.67
CA LEU A 168 22.96 -1.74 17.32
C LEU A 168 23.54 -0.33 17.23
N ARG A 169 23.19 0.37 16.15
CA ARG A 169 23.38 1.80 15.97
C ARG A 169 22.06 2.44 15.56
N ALA A 170 21.90 3.72 15.89
CA ALA A 170 20.69 4.44 15.53
C ALA A 170 20.64 4.70 14.02
N TYR A 171 19.57 4.28 13.35
CA TYR A 171 19.26 4.72 12.00
C TYR A 171 18.34 5.93 12.05
N THR A 172 18.82 7.05 11.50
CA THR A 172 18.10 8.34 11.46
C THR A 172 17.61 8.68 10.06
N PHE A 173 17.36 7.66 9.24
CA PHE A 173 16.95 7.79 7.82
C PHE A 173 17.98 8.48 6.94
N SER A 174 19.27 8.41 7.33
CA SER A 174 20.40 8.85 6.54
C SER A 174 21.33 7.68 6.22
N LEU A 175 21.71 7.54 4.96
CA LEU A 175 22.67 6.53 4.51
C LEU A 175 24.13 6.95 4.74
N ALA A 176 24.41 8.19 5.17
CA ALA A 176 25.76 8.69 5.29
C ALA A 176 26.72 7.78 6.09
N PRO A 177 26.36 7.24 7.28
CA PRO A 177 27.25 6.33 8.00
C PRO A 177 27.52 5.03 7.23
N PHE A 178 26.51 4.49 6.53
CA PHE A 178 26.67 3.31 5.67
C PHE A 178 27.61 3.58 4.49
N LEU A 179 27.49 4.75 3.84
CA LEU A 179 28.30 5.09 2.66
C LEU A 179 29.79 5.31 3.00
N VAL A 180 30.07 5.77 4.23
CA VAL A 180 31.46 6.09 4.67
C VAL A 180 32.18 4.86 5.21
N ASP A 181 31.50 3.98 5.97
CA ASP A 181 32.11 2.82 6.62
C ASP A 181 31.57 1.52 6.02
N LYS A 182 32.44 0.79 5.30
CA LYS A 182 32.08 -0.46 4.65
C LYS A 182 31.76 -1.60 5.62
N GLN A 183 32.12 -1.48 6.89
CA GLN A 183 31.77 -2.49 7.91
C GLN A 183 30.38 -2.26 8.50
N VAL A 184 29.80 -1.06 8.32
CA VAL A 184 28.45 -0.73 8.77
C VAL A 184 27.43 -1.27 7.79
N SER A 185 26.46 -2.02 8.32
CA SER A 185 25.24 -2.40 7.59
C SER A 185 24.07 -1.51 8.02
N THR A 186 23.02 -1.44 7.22
CA THR A 186 21.86 -0.59 7.49
C THR A 186 20.57 -1.27 7.15
N GLN A 187 19.49 -0.95 7.90
CA GLN A 187 18.14 -1.24 7.42
C GLN A 187 17.82 -0.41 6.17
N GLY A 188 16.83 -0.86 5.42
CA GLY A 188 16.23 -0.13 4.31
C GLY A 188 14.94 -0.77 3.86
N PHE A 189 14.35 -0.19 2.84
CA PHE A 189 13.23 -0.74 2.08
C PHE A 189 13.68 -1.01 0.65
N LEU A 190 13.27 -2.13 0.08
CA LEU A 190 13.58 -2.54 -1.30
C LEU A 190 13.34 -1.43 -2.33
N THR A 191 12.37 -0.58 -2.06
CA THR A 191 11.84 0.45 -2.94
C THR A 191 12.58 1.80 -2.85
N SER A 192 13.51 1.97 -1.89
CA SER A 192 14.14 3.28 -1.65
C SER A 192 15.64 3.21 -1.40
N GLU A 193 16.12 2.67 -0.27
CA GLU A 193 17.52 2.76 0.14
C GLU A 193 18.51 2.09 -0.83
N PRO A 194 18.21 0.94 -1.47
CA PRO A 194 19.12 0.38 -2.48
C PRO A 194 19.34 1.29 -3.69
N PHE A 195 18.28 2.03 -4.09
CA PHE A 195 18.41 3.04 -5.14
C PHE A 195 19.31 4.19 -4.72
N ALA A 196 19.10 4.73 -3.52
CA ALA A 196 19.89 5.82 -2.99
C ALA A 196 21.37 5.44 -2.81
N ALA A 197 21.64 4.21 -2.35
CA ALA A 197 23.01 3.68 -2.24
C ALA A 197 23.68 3.59 -3.61
N ARG A 198 23.00 3.04 -4.64
CA ARG A 198 23.54 2.96 -6.01
C ARG A 198 23.79 4.33 -6.61
N LYS A 199 22.90 5.29 -6.38
CA LYS A 199 23.06 6.68 -6.83
C LYS A 199 24.28 7.35 -6.18
N ALA A 200 24.63 6.91 -4.95
CA ALA A 200 25.85 7.33 -4.25
C ALA A 200 27.09 6.48 -4.59
N GLY A 201 27.03 5.59 -5.59
CA GLY A 201 28.16 4.78 -6.07
C GLY A 201 28.40 3.47 -5.31
N VAL A 202 27.48 3.04 -4.45
CA VAL A 202 27.55 1.77 -3.73
C VAL A 202 26.46 0.84 -4.24
N ASP A 203 26.84 -0.32 -4.81
CA ASP A 203 25.89 -1.39 -5.12
C ASP A 203 25.81 -2.37 -3.92
N PRO A 204 24.77 -2.27 -3.08
CA PRO A 204 24.75 -3.03 -1.83
C PRO A 204 24.32 -4.49 -2.05
N VAL A 205 24.81 -5.38 -1.19
CA VAL A 205 24.18 -6.69 -0.97
C VAL A 205 22.88 -6.46 -0.22
N ILE A 206 21.78 -7.02 -0.74
CA ILE A 206 20.43 -6.82 -0.22
C ILE A 206 19.96 -8.12 0.44
N HIS A 207 19.70 -8.06 1.74
CA HIS A 207 19.16 -9.17 2.52
C HIS A 207 17.69 -8.92 2.81
N VAL A 208 16.80 -9.50 2.02
CA VAL A 208 15.33 -9.37 2.20
C VAL A 208 14.90 -10.18 3.41
N LEU A 209 14.38 -9.54 4.46
CA LEU A 209 14.03 -10.22 5.71
C LEU A 209 12.89 -11.21 5.53
N ALA A 210 11.93 -10.91 4.68
CA ALA A 210 10.83 -11.82 4.35
C ALA A 210 11.32 -13.14 3.75
N ASP A 211 12.35 -13.12 2.89
CA ASP A 211 12.95 -14.33 2.30
C ASP A 211 13.72 -15.19 3.32
N LYS A 212 13.92 -14.68 4.52
CA LYS A 212 14.58 -15.37 5.65
C LYS A 212 13.62 -15.79 6.76
N GLY A 213 12.32 -15.57 6.56
CA GLY A 213 11.24 -15.99 7.46
C GLY A 213 10.63 -14.88 8.32
N PHE A 214 10.94 -13.60 8.07
CA PHE A 214 10.19 -12.48 8.64
C PHE A 214 8.97 -12.19 7.77
N ASP A 215 7.97 -13.07 7.83
CA ASP A 215 6.82 -13.11 6.92
C ASP A 215 5.67 -12.17 7.34
N ASN A 216 6.00 -10.91 7.59
CA ASN A 216 5.07 -9.85 7.98
C ASN A 216 4.21 -9.38 6.80
N TYR A 217 2.90 -9.21 7.00
CA TYR A 217 2.09 -8.40 6.10
C TYR A 217 2.40 -6.91 6.35
N GLN A 218 2.64 -6.16 5.27
CA GLN A 218 2.87 -4.73 5.34
C GLN A 218 1.80 -3.97 4.53
N ASN A 219 1.69 -2.65 4.72
CA ASN A 219 0.61 -1.85 4.15
C ASN A 219 -0.77 -2.48 4.39
N VAL A 220 -0.99 -2.87 5.65
CA VAL A 220 -2.25 -3.42 6.12
C VAL A 220 -3.23 -2.27 6.33
N VAL A 221 -4.40 -2.39 5.73
CA VAL A 221 -5.51 -1.45 5.96
C VAL A 221 -6.25 -1.84 7.22
N VAL A 222 -6.37 -0.90 8.14
CA VAL A 222 -7.16 -1.06 9.37
C VAL A 222 -8.34 -0.11 9.39
N THR A 223 -9.43 -0.55 10.02
CA THR A 223 -10.59 0.29 10.34
C THR A 223 -11.17 -0.10 11.69
N SER A 224 -12.22 0.58 12.16
CA SER A 224 -12.84 0.27 13.43
C SER A 224 -13.78 -0.96 13.33
N PRO A 225 -13.92 -1.79 14.39
CA PRO A 225 -14.94 -2.84 14.45
C PRO A 225 -16.35 -2.29 14.26
N LYS A 226 -16.59 -1.04 14.62
CA LYS A 226 -17.86 -0.34 14.37
C LYS A 226 -18.11 -0.18 12.86
N MET A 227 -17.11 0.29 12.11
CA MET A 227 -17.22 0.43 10.65
C MET A 227 -17.50 -0.91 9.98
N VAL A 228 -16.83 -1.97 10.41
CA VAL A 228 -17.04 -3.34 9.89
C VAL A 228 -18.46 -3.84 10.15
N ARG A 229 -19.05 -3.57 11.32
CA ARG A 229 -20.41 -4.02 11.66
C ARG A 229 -21.50 -3.18 11.03
N GLU A 230 -21.35 -1.85 11.03
CA GLU A 230 -22.42 -0.91 10.67
C GLU A 230 -22.40 -0.51 9.19
N LYS A 231 -21.23 -0.59 8.54
CA LYS A 231 -21.03 -0.16 7.15
C LYS A 231 -20.13 -1.13 6.35
N PRO A 232 -20.38 -2.46 6.40
CA PRO A 232 -19.53 -3.46 5.74
C PRO A 232 -19.41 -3.24 4.23
N GLU A 233 -20.47 -2.73 3.58
CA GLU A 233 -20.46 -2.42 2.15
C GLU A 233 -19.48 -1.27 1.80
N ILE A 234 -19.29 -0.31 2.71
CA ILE A 234 -18.33 0.79 2.51
C ILE A 234 -16.90 0.25 2.64
N VAL A 235 -16.66 -0.62 3.63
CA VAL A 235 -15.36 -1.28 3.79
C VAL A 235 -15.02 -2.11 2.54
N GLN A 236 -15.99 -2.91 2.05
CA GLN A 236 -15.80 -3.71 0.84
C GLN A 236 -15.49 -2.85 -0.39
N LYS A 237 -16.24 -1.77 -0.60
CA LYS A 237 -16.00 -0.82 -1.70
C LYS A 237 -14.61 -0.21 -1.62
N PHE A 238 -14.17 0.20 -0.43
CA PHE A 238 -12.84 0.79 -0.22
C PHE A 238 -11.74 -0.24 -0.53
N VAL A 239 -11.82 -1.45 0.03
CA VAL A 239 -10.84 -2.52 -0.20
C VAL A 239 -10.77 -2.88 -1.70
N THR A 240 -11.93 -3.07 -2.34
CA THR A 240 -12.00 -3.42 -3.77
C THR A 240 -11.45 -2.31 -4.67
N ALA A 241 -11.81 -1.06 -4.40
CA ALA A 241 -11.31 0.09 -5.17
C ALA A 241 -9.79 0.27 -5.01
N THR A 242 -9.27 0.09 -3.78
CA THR A 242 -7.83 0.15 -3.53
C THR A 242 -7.07 -0.98 -4.22
N ALA A 243 -7.62 -2.21 -4.23
CA ALA A 243 -7.05 -3.34 -4.96
C ALA A 243 -6.96 -3.07 -6.48
N LYS A 244 -8.02 -2.50 -7.08
CA LYS A 244 -8.02 -2.05 -8.47
C LYS A 244 -7.02 -0.93 -8.73
N GLY A 245 -6.88 -0.01 -7.78
CA GLY A 245 -5.86 1.03 -7.82
C GLY A 245 -4.45 0.46 -7.85
N TRP A 246 -4.16 -0.55 -7.04
CA TRP A 246 -2.86 -1.24 -7.06
C TRP A 246 -2.62 -1.97 -8.38
N ALA A 247 -3.60 -2.73 -8.89
CA ALA A 247 -3.48 -3.39 -10.19
C ALA A 247 -3.21 -2.38 -11.31
N SER A 248 -3.95 -1.26 -11.33
CA SER A 248 -3.73 -0.18 -12.30
C SER A 248 -2.35 0.48 -12.15
N TYR A 249 -1.88 0.73 -10.92
CA TYR A 249 -0.60 1.36 -10.64
C TYR A 249 0.59 0.51 -11.12
N LEU A 250 0.50 -0.82 -10.94
CA LEU A 250 1.58 -1.74 -11.28
C LEU A 250 1.60 -2.16 -12.74
N HIS A 251 0.45 -2.18 -13.42
CA HIS A 251 0.31 -2.80 -14.76
C HIS A 251 -0.22 -1.86 -15.84
N ALA A 252 -0.69 -0.66 -15.48
CA ALA A 252 -1.14 0.36 -16.43
C ALA A 252 -0.25 1.62 -16.34
N ASP A 253 -0.78 2.77 -16.74
CA ASP A 253 -0.05 4.04 -16.63
C ASP A 253 -0.08 4.57 -15.19
N PRO A 254 1.06 4.62 -14.45
CA PRO A 254 1.13 5.14 -13.10
C PRO A 254 1.22 6.68 -13.03
N ALA A 255 1.34 7.36 -14.16
CA ALA A 255 1.56 8.82 -14.20
C ALA A 255 0.53 9.63 -13.41
N PRO A 256 -0.79 9.31 -13.43
CA PRO A 256 -1.76 10.03 -12.61
C PRO A 256 -1.47 9.98 -11.11
N ALA A 257 -1.12 8.82 -10.57
CA ALA A 257 -0.72 8.66 -9.18
C ALA A 257 0.60 9.37 -8.87
N ASN A 258 1.60 9.21 -9.76
CA ASN A 258 2.93 9.78 -9.58
C ASN A 258 2.88 11.31 -9.50
N ALA A 259 1.99 11.95 -10.26
CA ALA A 259 1.77 13.40 -10.19
C ALA A 259 1.28 13.82 -8.79
N LEU A 260 0.33 13.11 -8.19
CA LEU A 260 -0.17 13.39 -6.84
C LEU A 260 0.90 13.08 -5.76
N ILE A 261 1.64 12.00 -5.91
CA ILE A 261 2.73 11.62 -4.99
C ILE A 261 3.79 12.72 -4.98
N ARG A 262 4.23 13.20 -6.14
CA ARG A 262 5.25 14.26 -6.26
C ARG A 262 4.75 15.60 -5.75
N ALA A 263 3.47 15.91 -5.95
CA ALA A 263 2.87 17.12 -5.40
C ALA A 263 2.84 17.10 -3.86
N ALA A 264 2.57 15.94 -3.26
CA ALA A 264 2.55 15.76 -1.81
C ALA A 264 3.96 15.57 -1.21
N ASN A 265 4.93 15.04 -1.99
CA ASN A 265 6.30 14.80 -1.56
C ASN A 265 7.28 15.11 -2.70
N PRO A 266 7.78 16.34 -2.81
CA PRO A 266 8.72 16.74 -3.86
C PRO A 266 10.06 15.98 -3.86
N ALA A 267 10.41 15.27 -2.77
CA ALA A 267 11.60 14.43 -2.72
C ALA A 267 11.50 13.16 -3.57
N MET A 268 10.28 12.81 -4.02
CA MET A 268 10.03 11.65 -4.90
C MET A 268 10.32 12.02 -6.36
N GLY A 269 11.58 11.86 -6.78
CA GLY A 269 11.97 11.99 -8.19
C GLY A 269 11.36 10.88 -9.06
N GLU A 270 11.19 11.13 -10.36
CA GLU A 270 10.64 10.16 -11.30
C GLU A 270 11.46 8.87 -11.37
N ASP A 271 12.79 9.02 -11.29
CA ASP A 271 13.74 7.91 -11.27
C ASP A 271 13.55 6.99 -10.05
N LEU A 272 13.33 7.57 -8.87
CA LEU A 272 13.05 6.81 -7.65
C LEU A 272 11.70 6.12 -7.71
N ILE A 273 10.66 6.80 -8.20
CA ILE A 273 9.33 6.21 -8.35
C ILE A 273 9.37 5.03 -9.33
N ALA A 274 10.01 5.21 -10.49
CA ALA A 274 10.15 4.14 -11.49
C ALA A 274 10.91 2.93 -10.92
N TYR A 275 12.01 3.19 -10.17
CA TYR A 275 12.75 2.16 -9.46
C TYR A 275 11.86 1.41 -8.44
N ALA A 276 11.08 2.14 -7.65
CA ALA A 276 10.21 1.57 -6.62
C ALA A 276 9.13 0.66 -7.22
N ILE A 277 8.47 1.09 -8.31
CA ILE A 277 7.50 0.26 -9.05
C ILE A 277 8.17 -1.02 -9.59
N GLY A 278 9.33 -0.87 -10.22
CA GLY A 278 10.11 -2.00 -10.71
C GLY A 278 10.52 -2.98 -9.61
N ALA A 279 10.90 -2.47 -8.44
CA ALA A 279 11.25 -3.28 -7.29
C ALA A 279 10.02 -4.02 -6.72
N MET A 280 8.87 -3.35 -6.57
CA MET A 280 7.64 -4.00 -6.13
C MET A 280 7.24 -5.17 -7.02
N ASN A 281 7.31 -4.99 -8.35
CA ASN A 281 7.03 -6.06 -9.30
C ASN A 281 8.08 -7.19 -9.24
N LYS A 282 9.37 -6.84 -9.27
CA LYS A 282 10.48 -7.81 -9.27
C LYS A 282 10.47 -8.74 -8.06
N TYR A 283 10.18 -8.19 -6.89
CA TYR A 283 10.25 -8.92 -5.62
C TYR A 283 8.90 -9.48 -5.16
N GLY A 284 7.82 -9.25 -5.91
CA GLY A 284 6.48 -9.69 -5.54
C GLY A 284 5.98 -9.04 -4.25
N VAL A 285 6.19 -7.72 -4.10
CA VAL A 285 5.82 -7.01 -2.87
C VAL A 285 4.31 -6.94 -2.71
N VAL A 286 3.59 -6.59 -3.77
CA VAL A 286 2.13 -6.44 -3.77
C VAL A 286 1.45 -7.71 -4.27
N GLU A 287 1.97 -8.31 -5.32
CA GLU A 287 1.42 -9.49 -5.96
C GLU A 287 2.34 -10.70 -5.80
N THR A 288 1.75 -11.80 -5.41
CA THR A 288 2.37 -13.13 -5.32
C THR A 288 1.51 -14.13 -6.09
N ALA A 289 1.95 -15.37 -6.25
CA ALA A 289 1.13 -16.43 -6.83
C ALA A 289 -0.24 -16.59 -6.11
N ASP A 290 -0.25 -16.42 -4.79
CA ASP A 290 -1.46 -16.52 -3.97
C ASP A 290 -2.45 -15.38 -4.27
N THR A 291 -1.96 -14.14 -4.43
CA THR A 291 -2.83 -12.99 -4.76
C THR A 291 -3.30 -13.00 -6.19
N GLN A 292 -2.55 -13.58 -7.13
CA GLN A 292 -3.01 -13.80 -8.51
C GLN A 292 -4.18 -14.80 -8.57
N ALA A 293 -4.21 -15.77 -7.66
CA ALA A 293 -5.31 -16.73 -7.55
C ALA A 293 -6.53 -16.20 -6.77
N THR A 294 -6.37 -15.13 -6.00
CA THR A 294 -7.42 -14.57 -5.14
C THR A 294 -7.74 -13.12 -5.48
N MET A 295 -7.04 -12.17 -4.84
CA MET A 295 -7.09 -10.73 -5.14
C MET A 295 -5.89 -10.03 -4.51
N ILE A 296 -5.49 -8.90 -5.08
CA ILE A 296 -4.59 -7.96 -4.42
C ILE A 296 -5.22 -7.51 -3.10
N GLY A 297 -4.46 -7.59 -2.01
CA GLY A 297 -4.94 -7.28 -0.67
C GLY A 297 -5.38 -8.50 0.16
N ALA A 298 -5.28 -9.71 -0.41
CA ALA A 298 -5.66 -10.95 0.28
C ALA A 298 -4.87 -11.18 1.58
N MET A 299 -5.53 -11.87 2.51
CA MET A 299 -4.94 -12.32 3.77
C MET A 299 -5.39 -13.76 4.06
N THR A 300 -4.60 -14.51 4.82
CA THR A 300 -4.95 -15.87 5.28
C THR A 300 -4.73 -16.04 6.78
N HIS A 301 -5.58 -16.86 7.44
CA HIS A 301 -5.37 -17.22 8.85
C HIS A 301 -4.02 -17.92 9.08
N GLN A 302 -3.61 -18.76 8.14
CA GLN A 302 -2.35 -19.50 8.23
C GLN A 302 -1.16 -18.55 8.32
N ARG A 303 -1.11 -17.53 7.49
CA ARG A 303 0.02 -16.58 7.48
C ARG A 303 0.00 -15.66 8.69
N TRP A 304 -1.18 -15.16 9.11
CA TRP A 304 -1.30 -14.41 10.36
C TRP A 304 -0.78 -15.23 11.55
N LYS A 305 -1.20 -16.51 11.65
CA LYS A 305 -0.75 -17.39 12.72
C LYS A 305 0.73 -17.69 12.64
N GLY A 306 1.27 -18.03 11.47
CA GLY A 306 2.67 -18.35 11.26
C GLY A 306 3.59 -17.20 11.65
N PHE A 307 3.25 -15.98 11.27
CA PHE A 307 4.01 -14.80 11.68
C PHE A 307 3.89 -14.52 13.19
N TYR A 308 2.70 -14.68 13.77
CA TYR A 308 2.52 -14.55 15.21
C TYR A 308 3.40 -15.57 15.97
N ASP A 309 3.38 -16.84 15.58
CA ASP A 309 4.20 -17.89 16.20
C ASP A 309 5.71 -17.57 16.11
N THR A 310 6.14 -17.02 14.96
CA THR A 310 7.51 -16.53 14.77
C THR A 310 7.85 -15.42 15.76
N MET A 311 6.95 -14.48 16.00
CA MET A 311 7.17 -13.35 16.91
C MET A 311 7.07 -13.76 18.38
N VAL A 312 6.26 -14.77 18.72
CA VAL A 312 6.24 -15.38 20.06
C VAL A 312 7.57 -16.07 20.33
N ALA A 313 8.07 -16.90 19.39
CA ALA A 313 9.36 -17.54 19.50
C ALA A 313 10.53 -16.54 19.65
N ALA A 314 10.40 -15.37 19.04
CA ALA A 314 11.37 -14.28 19.14
C ALA A 314 11.24 -13.46 20.46
N GLY A 315 10.27 -13.77 21.32
CA GLY A 315 10.00 -12.99 22.52
C GLY A 315 9.45 -11.58 22.27
N ALA A 316 8.97 -11.32 21.04
CA ALA A 316 8.43 -10.03 20.63
C ALA A 316 6.90 -9.96 20.79
N GLN A 317 6.25 -11.07 21.04
CA GLN A 317 4.83 -11.19 21.33
C GLN A 317 4.57 -12.18 22.48
N PRO A 318 3.60 -11.95 23.37
CA PRO A 318 3.21 -12.92 24.37
C PRO A 318 2.49 -14.10 23.71
N ALA A 319 2.68 -15.30 24.26
CA ALA A 319 1.92 -16.47 23.83
C ALA A 319 0.43 -16.36 24.29
N GLY A 320 -0.46 -17.04 23.55
CA GLY A 320 -1.86 -17.18 23.95
C GLY A 320 -2.77 -16.00 23.58
N THR A 321 -2.29 -15.02 22.82
CA THR A 321 -3.15 -13.95 22.28
C THR A 321 -4.13 -14.50 21.25
N GLU A 322 -5.43 -14.21 21.38
CA GLU A 322 -6.44 -14.53 20.36
C GLU A 322 -6.34 -13.54 19.19
N ILE A 323 -5.34 -13.77 18.33
CA ILE A 323 -4.98 -12.86 17.24
C ILE A 323 -6.11 -12.60 16.23
N ARG A 324 -7.13 -13.49 16.16
CA ARG A 324 -8.29 -13.32 15.27
C ARG A 324 -9.11 -12.07 15.60
N ASN A 325 -8.97 -11.54 16.79
CA ASN A 325 -9.60 -10.27 17.18
C ASN A 325 -8.93 -9.06 16.52
N GLY A 326 -7.72 -9.19 15.97
CA GLY A 326 -6.98 -8.12 15.32
C GLY A 326 -7.18 -8.02 13.81
N TYR A 327 -7.85 -8.98 13.17
CA TYR A 327 -8.09 -8.98 11.72
C TYR A 327 -9.38 -9.71 11.35
N THR A 328 -9.88 -9.43 10.13
CA THR A 328 -10.99 -10.17 9.52
C THR A 328 -10.69 -10.47 8.06
N LEU A 329 -11.12 -11.64 7.58
CA LEU A 329 -11.01 -12.03 6.16
C LEU A 329 -12.29 -11.73 5.37
N GLN A 330 -13.26 -11.03 5.97
CA GLN A 330 -14.59 -10.78 5.39
C GLN A 330 -14.53 -10.09 4.04
N PHE A 331 -13.53 -9.22 3.82
CA PHE A 331 -13.43 -8.30 2.67
C PHE A 331 -12.40 -8.73 1.63
N VAL A 332 -11.71 -9.86 1.84
CA VAL A 332 -10.63 -10.37 0.99
C VAL A 332 -10.90 -11.82 0.57
N GLY A 333 -10.27 -12.27 -0.54
CA GLY A 333 -10.41 -13.66 -1.01
C GLY A 333 -11.69 -13.94 -1.83
N LYS A 334 -12.42 -12.91 -2.23
CA LYS A 334 -13.50 -13.04 -3.23
C LYS A 334 -13.01 -12.35 -4.52
N PRO A 335 -13.04 -13.04 -5.68
CA PRO A 335 -12.81 -12.36 -6.95
C PRO A 335 -13.78 -11.19 -7.11
N ALA A 336 -13.30 -10.07 -7.61
CA ALA A 336 -14.11 -8.88 -7.87
C ALA A 336 -15.06 -9.11 -9.04
#